data_3fd886cdb9b99a82e435ffbd63e92d42
#
_entry.id   3fd886cdb9b99a82e435ffbd63e92d42
#
_cell.length_a   1.000
_cell.length_b   1.000
_cell.length_c   1.000
_cell.angle_alpha   90.00
_cell.angle_beta   90.00
_cell.angle_gamma   90.00
#
_symmetry.space_group_name_H-M   'P 1'
#
loop_
_entity.id
_entity.type
_entity.pdbx_description
1 polymer ?
#
loop_
_entity_poly.entity_id
_entity_poly.type
_entity_poly.pdbx_seq_one_letter_code
_entity_poly.pdbx_strand_id
1 'polypeptide(L)'
;SFIFLGKGEYIKASNLKKKFEKKFVFLPFSVDTHFWKKDKSDKYIDSSKEGVLFIGNDGKRDFDLVQQIADEMPNIRFTLITKQISKSNSANVELISGSWGENTLSDEEIKDYYIKSKITIIPLRETIQPSGQSVALQSMSCGTPVMITKTEGFWDEAEFKDEENIIFVNSKMISDWKDKINKL
;
A
#
# COMPACT_ATOMS: atom_id res chain seq x y z
N SER A 1 -21.38 19.37 5.55
CA SER A 1 -19.94 19.43 5.24
C SER A 1 -19.54 18.20 4.43
N PHE A 2 -18.54 18.34 3.56
CA PHE A 2 -17.93 17.26 2.80
C PHE A 2 -16.53 17.04 3.35
N ILE A 3 -16.18 15.81 3.67
CA ILE A 3 -14.87 15.45 4.20
C ILE A 3 -14.08 14.77 3.09
N PHE A 4 -12.86 15.22 2.88
CA PHE A 4 -11.90 14.65 1.94
C PHE A 4 -10.75 14.02 2.72
N LEU A 5 -10.39 12.81 2.38
CA LEU A 5 -9.29 12.07 3.01
C LEU A 5 -7.97 12.21 2.24
N GLY A 6 -8.04 12.77 1.02
CA GLY A 6 -6.90 13.09 0.19
C GLY A 6 -6.78 14.59 -0.02
N LYS A 7 -5.57 15.13 0.18
CA LYS A 7 -5.30 16.57 0.01
C LYS A 7 -5.49 17.01 -1.43
N GLY A 8 -5.10 16.18 -2.40
CA GLY A 8 -5.32 16.45 -3.82
C GLY A 8 -6.79 16.57 -4.19
N GLU A 9 -7.64 15.66 -3.72
CA GLU A 9 -9.10 15.75 -3.91
C GLU A 9 -9.69 17.02 -3.30
N TYR A 10 -9.28 17.35 -2.06
CA TYR A 10 -9.72 18.55 -1.37
C TYR A 10 -9.39 19.82 -2.17
N ILE A 11 -8.15 19.95 -2.62
CA ILE A 11 -7.69 21.10 -3.42
C ILE A 11 -8.48 21.18 -4.73
N LYS A 12 -8.63 20.06 -5.44
CA LYS A 12 -9.36 20.00 -6.71
C LYS A 12 -10.82 20.35 -6.54
N ALA A 13 -11.49 19.83 -5.50
CA ALA A 13 -12.88 20.15 -5.19
C ALA A 13 -13.06 21.64 -4.83
N SER A 14 -12.16 22.21 -4.03
CA SER A 14 -12.17 23.62 -3.62
C SER A 14 -12.03 24.53 -4.84
N ASN A 15 -11.15 24.21 -5.76
CA ASN A 15 -10.95 24.98 -6.99
C ASN A 15 -12.15 24.92 -7.93
N LEU A 16 -12.77 23.75 -8.07
CA LEU A 16 -13.91 23.55 -8.98
C LEU A 16 -15.24 24.10 -8.42
N LYS A 17 -15.42 24.12 -7.11
CA LYS A 17 -16.68 24.41 -6.43
C LYS A 17 -16.53 25.47 -5.35
N LYS A 18 -15.90 26.60 -5.68
CA LYS A 18 -15.58 27.71 -4.74
C LYS A 18 -16.75 28.13 -3.85
N LYS A 19 -18.00 28.16 -4.36
CA LYS A 19 -19.19 28.52 -3.55
C LYS A 19 -19.46 27.56 -2.39
N PHE A 20 -18.91 26.35 -2.43
CA PHE A 20 -19.06 25.33 -1.39
C PHE A 20 -17.80 25.14 -0.54
N GLU A 21 -16.72 25.86 -0.83
CA GLU A 21 -15.42 25.71 -0.17
C GLU A 21 -15.51 25.71 1.36
N LYS A 22 -16.33 26.60 1.93
CA LYS A 22 -16.56 26.66 3.38
C LYS A 22 -17.21 25.39 3.99
N LYS A 23 -17.73 24.49 3.15
CA LYS A 23 -18.31 23.19 3.56
C LYS A 23 -17.33 22.03 3.38
N PHE A 24 -16.16 22.28 2.80
CA PHE A 24 -15.14 21.29 2.54
C PHE A 24 -14.17 21.23 3.72
N VAL A 25 -13.85 20.03 4.14
CA VAL A 25 -12.91 19.76 5.24
C VAL A 25 -11.93 18.72 4.75
N PHE A 26 -10.65 19.01 4.85
CA PHE A 26 -9.61 18.01 4.71
C PHE A 26 -9.36 17.37 6.07
N LEU A 27 -9.50 16.06 6.13
CA LEU A 27 -9.20 15.26 7.31
C LEU A 27 -8.19 14.18 6.89
N PRO A 28 -6.94 14.24 7.33
CA PRO A 28 -5.95 13.23 7.01
C PRO A 28 -6.41 11.83 7.46
N PHE A 29 -6.24 10.85 6.58
CA PHE A 29 -6.47 9.46 6.96
C PHE A 29 -5.45 9.04 8.01
N SER A 30 -5.87 8.29 9.01
CA SER A 30 -5.02 7.85 10.10
C SER A 30 -5.29 6.39 10.47
N VAL A 31 -4.33 5.77 11.15
CA VAL A 31 -4.43 4.41 11.69
C VAL A 31 -4.11 4.41 13.18
N ASP A 32 -4.60 3.42 13.90
CA ASP A 32 -4.27 3.24 15.31
C ASP A 32 -2.84 2.72 15.47
N THR A 33 -1.91 3.60 15.81
CA THR A 33 -0.51 3.27 16.02
C THR A 33 -0.24 2.53 17.33
N HIS A 34 -1.22 2.40 18.21
CA HIS A 34 -1.10 1.53 19.40
C HIS A 34 -1.30 0.07 19.03
N PHE A 35 -2.17 -0.20 18.07
CA PHE A 35 -2.39 -1.54 17.54
C PHE A 35 -1.38 -1.88 16.42
N TRP A 36 -1.32 -1.05 15.36
CA TRP A 36 -0.42 -1.26 14.23
C TRP A 36 1.00 -0.83 14.57
N LYS A 37 1.72 -1.70 15.27
CA LYS A 37 3.13 -1.49 15.62
C LYS A 37 3.85 -2.83 15.79
N LYS A 38 5.15 -2.81 15.64
CA LYS A 38 6.04 -3.89 16.06
C LYS A 38 6.21 -3.82 17.56
N ASP A 39 5.87 -4.90 18.26
CA ASP A 39 6.10 -4.99 19.70
C ASP A 39 7.56 -5.36 20.00
N LYS A 40 8.09 -4.93 21.14
CA LYS A 40 9.47 -5.26 21.57
C LYS A 40 9.69 -6.77 21.76
N SER A 41 8.61 -7.52 21.98
CA SER A 41 8.59 -8.97 22.11
C SER A 41 8.54 -9.71 20.77
N ASP A 42 8.29 -8.99 19.67
CA ASP A 42 8.24 -9.60 18.34
C ASP A 42 9.61 -10.15 17.98
N LYS A 43 9.66 -11.46 17.80
CA LYS A 43 10.88 -12.25 17.55
C LYS A 43 11.54 -11.94 16.20
N TYR A 44 10.91 -11.12 15.37
CA TYR A 44 11.41 -10.77 14.06
C TYR A 44 12.45 -9.65 14.17
N ILE A 45 13.70 -10.03 14.10
CA ILE A 45 14.81 -9.09 13.86
C ILE A 45 14.71 -8.62 12.42
N ASP A 46 15.09 -7.38 12.12
CA ASP A 46 14.99 -6.83 10.75
C ASP A 46 15.71 -7.68 9.69
N SER A 47 16.76 -8.42 10.10
CA SER A 47 17.46 -9.41 9.26
C SER A 47 16.65 -10.65 8.91
N SER A 48 15.51 -10.90 9.58
CA SER A 48 14.62 -12.03 9.31
C SER A 48 13.39 -11.66 8.46
N LYS A 49 13.26 -10.39 8.08
CA LYS A 49 12.19 -9.95 7.17
C LYS A 49 12.42 -10.50 5.77
N GLU A 50 11.39 -11.06 5.18
CA GLU A 50 11.48 -11.71 3.88
C GLU A 50 10.35 -11.31 2.95
N GLY A 51 10.67 -11.24 1.66
CA GLY A 51 9.70 -11.14 0.59
C GLY A 51 8.96 -9.81 0.51
N VAL A 52 8.03 -9.79 -0.41
CA VAL A 52 7.21 -8.64 -0.81
C VAL A 52 5.77 -8.91 -0.45
N LEU A 53 5.14 -7.97 0.23
CA LEU A 53 3.71 -8.04 0.58
C LEU A 53 2.89 -7.13 -0.33
N PHE A 54 1.75 -7.65 -0.79
CA PHE A 54 0.69 -6.88 -1.43
C PHE A 54 -0.63 -7.15 -0.72
N ILE A 55 -1.36 -6.08 -0.36
CA ILE A 55 -2.71 -6.17 0.21
C ILE A 55 -3.63 -5.20 -0.54
N GLY A 56 -4.76 -5.70 -1.04
CA GLY A 56 -5.77 -4.83 -1.61
C GLY A 56 -6.84 -5.53 -2.43
N ASN A 57 -8.04 -4.97 -2.40
CA ASN A 57 -9.20 -5.47 -3.12
C ASN A 57 -9.95 -4.40 -3.92
N ASP A 58 -9.57 -3.11 -3.77
CA ASP A 58 -10.24 -2.03 -4.47
C ASP A 58 -9.83 -1.97 -5.95
N GLY A 59 -10.72 -1.48 -6.80
CA GLY A 59 -10.51 -1.43 -8.24
C GLY A 59 -9.45 -0.44 -8.72
N LYS A 60 -8.73 0.22 -7.80
CA LYS A 60 -7.62 1.13 -8.11
C LYS A 60 -6.26 0.41 -8.05
N ARG A 61 -6.22 -0.81 -7.48
CA ARG A 61 -5.01 -1.65 -7.51
C ARG A 61 -4.73 -2.13 -8.93
N ASP A 62 -3.47 -2.16 -9.30
CA ASP A 62 -3.02 -2.75 -10.57
C ASP A 62 -2.61 -4.21 -10.33
N PHE A 63 -3.62 -5.10 -10.37
CA PHE A 63 -3.43 -6.53 -10.10
C PHE A 63 -2.59 -7.21 -11.17
N ASP A 64 -2.68 -6.74 -12.41
CA ASP A 64 -1.88 -7.29 -13.52
C ASP A 64 -0.40 -6.94 -13.31
N LEU A 65 -0.11 -5.70 -12.91
CA LEU A 65 1.25 -5.26 -12.66
C LEU A 65 1.89 -6.02 -11.49
N VAL A 66 1.16 -6.25 -10.39
CA VAL A 66 1.71 -7.00 -9.25
C VAL A 66 2.07 -8.43 -9.62
N GLN A 67 1.25 -9.09 -10.44
CA GLN A 67 1.56 -10.44 -10.92
C GLN A 67 2.78 -10.44 -11.83
N GLN A 68 2.86 -9.50 -12.78
CA GLN A 68 4.02 -9.38 -13.68
C GLN A 68 5.32 -9.12 -12.93
N ILE A 69 5.29 -8.27 -11.88
CA ILE A 69 6.47 -8.04 -11.03
C ILE A 69 6.90 -9.35 -10.36
N ALA A 70 5.97 -10.12 -9.81
CA ALA A 70 6.26 -11.39 -9.16
C ALA A 70 6.82 -12.44 -10.15
N ASP A 71 6.24 -12.52 -11.35
CA ASP A 71 6.69 -13.43 -12.42
C ASP A 71 8.13 -13.15 -12.84
N GLU A 72 8.53 -11.88 -12.90
CA GLU A 72 9.88 -11.48 -13.28
C GLU A 72 10.91 -11.49 -12.14
N MET A 73 10.48 -11.83 -10.92
CA MET A 73 11.34 -11.91 -9.73
C MET A 73 11.23 -13.28 -9.03
N PRO A 74 11.51 -14.40 -9.72
CA PRO A 74 11.22 -15.75 -9.23
C PRO A 74 11.99 -16.14 -7.95
N ASN A 75 13.07 -15.45 -7.64
CA ASN A 75 13.89 -15.68 -6.45
C ASN A 75 13.41 -14.89 -5.22
N ILE A 76 12.38 -14.06 -5.35
CA ILE A 76 11.80 -13.29 -4.26
C ILE A 76 10.40 -13.84 -3.97
N ARG A 77 10.10 -14.10 -2.70
CA ARG A 77 8.77 -14.52 -2.26
C ARG A 77 7.82 -13.34 -2.30
N PHE A 78 6.64 -13.55 -2.86
CA PHE A 78 5.53 -12.61 -2.84
C PHE A 78 4.36 -13.19 -2.05
N THR A 79 3.81 -12.43 -1.11
CA THR A 79 2.54 -12.75 -0.45
C THR A 79 1.49 -11.76 -0.91
N LEU A 80 0.48 -12.24 -1.60
CA LEU A 80 -0.61 -11.43 -2.15
C LEU A 80 -1.91 -11.72 -1.39
N ILE A 81 -2.38 -10.74 -0.62
CA ILE A 81 -3.64 -10.85 0.14
C ILE A 81 -4.73 -10.09 -0.62
N THR A 82 -5.53 -10.84 -1.38
CA THR A 82 -6.57 -10.27 -2.25
C THR A 82 -7.59 -11.33 -2.68
N LYS A 83 -8.80 -10.89 -3.03
CA LYS A 83 -9.82 -11.71 -3.71
C LYS A 83 -9.85 -11.51 -5.23
N GLN A 84 -9.13 -10.51 -5.72
CA GLN A 84 -9.18 -10.13 -7.14
C GLN A 84 -8.29 -11.00 -8.02
N ILE A 85 -7.35 -11.72 -7.41
CA ILE A 85 -6.50 -12.70 -8.08
C ILE A 85 -6.94 -14.08 -7.59
N SER A 86 -7.49 -14.90 -8.47
CA SER A 86 -7.98 -16.25 -8.13
C SER A 86 -6.89 -17.32 -8.27
N LYS A 87 -5.85 -17.05 -9.05
CA LYS A 87 -4.75 -17.98 -9.32
C LYS A 87 -3.49 -17.22 -9.69
N SER A 88 -2.35 -17.68 -9.17
CA SER A 88 -1.02 -17.32 -9.68
C SER A 88 -0.36 -18.56 -10.28
N ASN A 89 0.38 -18.38 -11.36
CA ASN A 89 1.17 -19.46 -11.98
C ASN A 89 2.62 -19.46 -11.47
N SER A 90 3.03 -18.46 -10.72
CA SER A 90 4.41 -18.30 -10.24
C SER A 90 4.60 -19.03 -8.92
N ALA A 91 5.61 -19.87 -8.86
CA ALA A 91 5.91 -20.72 -7.70
C ALA A 91 6.35 -19.90 -6.46
N ASN A 92 6.80 -18.67 -6.67
CA ASN A 92 7.24 -17.74 -5.62
C ASN A 92 6.09 -16.90 -5.04
N VAL A 93 4.84 -17.12 -5.49
CA VAL A 93 3.65 -16.37 -5.04
C VAL A 93 2.82 -17.23 -4.10
N GLU A 94 2.67 -16.73 -2.86
CA GLU A 94 1.65 -17.19 -1.92
C GLU A 94 0.42 -16.30 -2.06
N LEU A 95 -0.69 -16.89 -2.51
CA LEU A 95 -1.96 -16.19 -2.68
C LEU A 95 -2.90 -16.50 -1.52
N ILE A 96 -3.32 -15.46 -0.80
CA ILE A 96 -4.23 -15.56 0.33
C ILE A 96 -5.51 -14.81 -0.04
N SER A 97 -6.63 -15.54 -0.05
CA SER A 97 -7.92 -14.91 -0.26
C SER A 97 -8.32 -14.13 0.98
N GLY A 98 -8.45 -12.82 0.85
CA GLY A 98 -8.85 -11.95 1.94
C GLY A 98 -9.64 -10.74 1.47
N SER A 99 -10.69 -10.37 2.22
CA SER A 99 -11.39 -9.10 2.05
C SER A 99 -11.96 -8.60 3.36
N TRP A 100 -12.20 -7.30 3.42
CA TRP A 100 -12.91 -6.65 4.51
C TRP A 100 -14.31 -7.28 4.67
N GLY A 101 -14.64 -7.66 5.90
CA GLY A 101 -15.97 -8.16 6.26
C GLY A 101 -16.22 -9.65 6.00
N GLU A 102 -15.27 -10.36 5.40
CA GLU A 102 -15.34 -11.82 5.25
C GLU A 102 -14.11 -12.44 5.93
N ASN A 103 -14.08 -12.42 7.22
CA ASN A 103 -13.10 -12.87 8.20
C ASN A 103 -12.20 -14.04 7.80
N THR A 104 -11.45 -13.92 6.71
CA THR A 104 -10.41 -14.89 6.35
C THR A 104 -9.11 -14.64 7.07
N LEU A 105 -8.84 -13.38 7.44
CA LEU A 105 -7.69 -12.97 8.25
C LEU A 105 -8.13 -11.95 9.30
N SER A 106 -7.65 -12.13 10.52
CA SER A 106 -7.79 -11.13 11.60
C SER A 106 -6.83 -9.96 11.39
N ASP A 107 -7.08 -8.85 12.07
CA ASP A 107 -6.17 -7.70 12.04
C ASP A 107 -4.79 -8.05 12.61
N GLU A 108 -4.71 -8.96 13.60
CA GLU A 108 -3.46 -9.49 14.15
C GLU A 108 -2.67 -10.26 13.10
N GLU A 109 -3.33 -11.12 12.32
CA GLU A 109 -2.67 -11.86 11.23
C GLU A 109 -2.17 -10.91 10.13
N ILE A 110 -2.95 -9.88 9.77
CA ILE A 110 -2.52 -8.85 8.82
C ILE A 110 -1.33 -8.07 9.37
N LYS A 111 -1.34 -7.69 10.64
CA LYS A 111 -0.22 -7.04 11.33
C LYS A 111 1.04 -7.91 11.26
N ASP A 112 0.90 -9.21 11.47
CA ASP A 112 1.99 -10.17 11.37
C ASP A 112 2.60 -10.21 9.96
N TYR A 113 1.78 -10.16 8.91
CA TYR A 113 2.28 -10.07 7.53
C TYR A 113 3.07 -8.80 7.29
N TYR A 114 2.63 -7.65 7.80
CA TYR A 114 3.43 -6.42 7.71
C TYR A 114 4.77 -6.59 8.41
N ILE A 115 4.80 -7.07 9.66
CA ILE A 115 6.03 -7.20 10.46
C ILE A 115 7.04 -8.16 9.81
N LYS A 116 6.57 -9.24 9.20
CA LYS A 116 7.42 -10.27 8.58
C LYS A 116 7.95 -9.87 7.21
N SER A 117 7.28 -8.97 6.52
CA SER A 117 7.63 -8.60 5.16
C SER A 117 8.78 -7.61 5.10
N LYS A 118 9.61 -7.73 4.08
CA LYS A 118 10.72 -6.80 3.82
C LYS A 118 10.22 -5.46 3.30
N ILE A 119 9.16 -5.50 2.48
CA ILE A 119 8.50 -4.33 1.90
C ILE A 119 7.04 -4.62 1.57
N THR A 120 6.20 -3.61 1.67
CA THR A 120 4.83 -3.63 1.14
C THR A 120 4.77 -2.84 -0.16
N ILE A 121 4.28 -3.45 -1.24
CA ILE A 121 4.10 -2.78 -2.53
C ILE A 121 2.62 -2.45 -2.76
N ILE A 122 2.36 -1.28 -3.35
CA ILE A 122 1.01 -0.80 -3.66
C ILE A 122 0.98 -0.28 -5.10
N PRO A 123 1.02 -1.17 -6.10
CA PRO A 123 0.83 -0.78 -7.49
C PRO A 123 -0.59 -0.28 -7.71
N LEU A 124 -0.71 0.93 -8.26
CA LEU A 124 -1.99 1.59 -8.52
C LEU A 124 -2.14 1.92 -9.99
N ARG A 125 -3.38 1.80 -10.48
CA ARG A 125 -3.80 2.45 -11.71
C ARG A 125 -3.95 3.94 -11.46
N GLU A 126 -3.83 4.77 -12.50
CA GLU A 126 -3.99 6.22 -12.35
C GLU A 126 -5.38 6.54 -11.78
N THR A 127 -5.40 7.39 -10.77
CA THR A 127 -6.63 7.77 -10.06
C THR A 127 -6.47 9.12 -9.38
N ILE A 128 -7.57 9.87 -9.32
CA ILE A 128 -7.68 11.10 -8.54
C ILE A 128 -8.10 10.79 -7.10
N GLN A 129 -8.83 9.70 -6.90
CA GLN A 129 -9.21 9.27 -5.56
C GLN A 129 -8.01 8.64 -4.85
N PRO A 130 -7.76 8.97 -3.60
CA PRO A 130 -6.71 8.33 -2.84
C PRO A 130 -7.00 6.83 -2.68
N SER A 131 -5.98 6.01 -2.86
CA SER A 131 -6.04 4.57 -2.67
C SER A 131 -4.76 4.08 -2.00
N GLY A 132 -4.87 3.01 -1.23
CA GLY A 132 -3.74 2.44 -0.52
C GLY A 132 -3.39 3.08 0.82
N GLN A 133 -4.10 4.11 1.26
CA GLN A 133 -3.80 4.86 2.47
C GLN A 133 -3.72 3.97 3.72
N SER A 134 -4.74 3.16 3.98
CA SER A 134 -4.75 2.27 5.15
C SER A 134 -3.60 1.27 5.14
N VAL A 135 -3.40 0.60 4.00
CA VAL A 135 -2.32 -0.37 3.82
C VAL A 135 -0.95 0.27 4.01
N ALA A 136 -0.72 1.45 3.41
CA ALA A 136 0.54 2.16 3.54
C ALA A 136 0.81 2.56 5.01
N LEU A 137 -0.15 3.20 5.67
CA LEU A 137 0.04 3.68 7.03
C LEU A 137 0.16 2.55 8.05
N GLN A 138 -0.60 1.46 7.88
CA GLN A 138 -0.47 0.25 8.72
C GLN A 138 0.90 -0.39 8.57
N SER A 139 1.37 -0.57 7.32
CA SER A 139 2.69 -1.12 7.02
C SER A 139 3.80 -0.29 7.66
N MET A 140 3.78 1.03 7.43
CA MET A 140 4.77 1.96 7.99
C MET A 140 4.76 1.97 9.51
N SER A 141 3.57 1.94 10.12
CA SER A 141 3.39 1.87 11.57
C SER A 141 3.94 0.58 12.17
N CYS A 142 3.90 -0.53 11.42
CA CYS A 142 4.54 -1.80 11.76
C CYS A 142 6.05 -1.83 11.46
N GLY A 143 6.65 -0.73 11.01
CA GLY A 143 8.08 -0.64 10.68
C GLY A 143 8.45 -1.35 9.38
N THR A 144 7.53 -1.47 8.43
CA THR A 144 7.79 -2.07 7.12
C THR A 144 7.69 -1.00 6.04
N PRO A 145 8.75 -0.81 5.23
CA PRO A 145 8.80 0.16 4.14
C PRO A 145 7.65 -0.02 3.16
N VAL A 146 7.24 1.08 2.52
CA VAL A 146 6.17 1.08 1.52
C VAL A 146 6.69 1.62 0.20
N MET A 147 6.39 0.87 -0.88
CA MET A 147 6.60 1.30 -2.26
C MET A 147 5.24 1.42 -2.94
N ILE A 148 4.94 2.59 -3.51
CA ILE A 148 3.61 2.89 -4.05
C ILE A 148 3.71 3.65 -5.37
N THR A 149 2.77 3.39 -6.29
CA THR A 149 2.61 4.23 -7.48
C THR A 149 2.24 5.65 -7.06
N LYS A 150 3.00 6.64 -7.51
CA LYS A 150 2.64 8.04 -7.34
C LYS A 150 1.55 8.41 -8.34
N THR A 151 0.32 8.55 -7.89
CA THR A 151 -0.83 8.95 -8.70
C THR A 151 -1.18 10.43 -8.47
N GLU A 152 -1.96 11.05 -9.37
CA GLU A 152 -2.51 12.41 -9.17
C GLU A 152 -3.31 12.51 -7.85
N GLY A 153 -3.95 11.43 -7.44
CA GLY A 153 -4.74 11.36 -6.20
C GLY A 153 -3.96 10.95 -4.96
N PHE A 154 -2.61 10.99 -4.98
CA PHE A 154 -1.85 10.72 -3.77
C PHE A 154 -2.30 11.64 -2.62
N TRP A 155 -2.45 11.09 -1.42
CA TRP A 155 -3.24 11.75 -0.36
C TRP A 155 -2.56 12.91 0.33
N ASP A 156 -1.23 12.92 0.48
CA ASP A 156 -0.50 14.03 1.10
C ASP A 156 0.97 14.09 0.70
N GLU A 157 1.28 14.79 -0.39
CA GLU A 157 2.67 14.97 -0.86
C GLU A 157 3.53 15.86 0.06
N ALA A 158 2.92 16.61 0.99
CA ALA A 158 3.69 17.45 1.89
C ALA A 158 4.37 16.64 3.00
N GLU A 159 3.70 15.56 3.45
CA GLU A 159 4.19 14.70 4.53
C GLU A 159 4.99 13.50 4.00
N PHE A 160 4.72 13.05 2.77
CA PHE A 160 5.37 11.88 2.17
C PHE A 160 6.36 12.28 1.10
N LYS A 161 7.63 11.95 1.34
CA LYS A 161 8.73 12.30 0.46
C LYS A 161 9.46 11.07 -0.03
N ASP A 162 9.70 11.06 -1.34
CA ASP A 162 10.37 9.93 -2.00
C ASP A 162 11.74 9.65 -1.40
N GLU A 163 12.02 8.37 -1.19
CA GLU A 163 13.27 7.84 -0.62
C GLU A 163 13.61 8.31 0.81
N GLU A 164 12.76 9.16 1.43
CA GLU A 164 12.92 9.55 2.83
C GLU A 164 12.01 8.70 3.75
N ASN A 165 10.70 8.69 3.48
CA ASN A 165 9.74 7.98 4.31
C ASN A 165 8.74 7.12 3.52
N ILE A 166 8.77 7.20 2.19
CA ILE A 166 8.03 6.34 1.27
C ILE A 166 8.87 6.18 0.00
N ILE A 167 8.64 5.11 -0.76
CA ILE A 167 9.28 4.90 -2.06
C ILE A 167 8.22 5.09 -3.14
N PHE A 168 8.33 6.15 -3.93
CA PHE A 168 7.44 6.36 -5.06
C PHE A 168 7.93 5.66 -6.32
N VAL A 169 6.98 5.08 -7.05
CA VAL A 169 7.20 4.61 -8.43
C VAL A 169 6.30 5.42 -9.36
N ASN A 170 6.91 6.17 -10.26
CA ASN A 170 6.20 7.07 -11.19
C ASN A 170 5.89 6.39 -12.53
N SER A 171 6.30 5.14 -12.69
CA SER A 171 6.24 4.40 -13.94
C SER A 171 5.47 3.09 -13.75
N LYS A 172 4.80 2.65 -14.82
CA LYS A 172 4.22 1.31 -14.91
C LYS A 172 5.22 0.27 -15.43
N MET A 173 6.47 0.67 -15.66
CA MET A 173 7.51 -0.24 -16.13
C MET A 173 7.92 -1.18 -15.00
N ILE A 174 7.87 -2.47 -15.27
CA ILE A 174 8.24 -3.51 -14.31
C ILE A 174 9.69 -3.34 -13.85
N SER A 175 10.58 -2.90 -14.75
CA SER A 175 11.99 -2.62 -14.43
C SER A 175 12.15 -1.70 -13.22
N ASP A 176 11.37 -0.62 -13.16
CA ASP A 176 11.50 0.38 -12.10
C ASP A 176 11.11 -0.21 -10.73
N TRP A 177 10.09 -1.06 -10.70
CA TRP A 177 9.71 -1.81 -9.50
C TRP A 177 10.80 -2.78 -9.07
N LYS A 178 11.32 -3.58 -10.03
CA LYS A 178 12.39 -4.56 -9.77
C LYS A 178 13.65 -3.91 -9.25
N ASP A 179 14.09 -2.82 -9.87
CA ASP A 179 15.30 -2.10 -9.49
C ASP A 179 15.20 -1.54 -8.07
N LYS A 180 14.04 -1.00 -7.69
CA LYS A 180 13.80 -0.50 -6.34
C LYS A 180 13.65 -1.65 -5.31
N ILE A 181 12.99 -2.75 -5.64
CA ILE A 181 12.88 -3.93 -4.75
C ILE A 181 14.25 -4.56 -4.51
N ASN A 182 15.10 -4.67 -5.53
CA ASN A 182 16.43 -5.27 -5.41
C ASN A 182 17.42 -4.43 -4.60
N LYS A 183 17.17 -3.13 -4.40
CA LYS A 183 18.00 -2.24 -3.57
C LYS A 183 17.75 -2.38 -2.07
N LEU A 184 16.69 -3.06 -1.68
CA LEU A 184 16.29 -3.28 -0.28
C LEU A 184 16.88 -4.59 0.25
#